data_c774dea6d15e1070c73604ee24bcde58
#
_entry.id   c774dea6d15e1070c73604ee24bcde58
#
_cell.length_a   1.000
_cell.length_b   1.000
_cell.length_c   1.000
_cell.angle_alpha   90.00
_cell.angle_beta   90.00
_cell.angle_gamma   90.00
#
_symmetry.space_group_name_H-M   'P 1'
#
loop_
_entity.id
_entity.type
_entity.pdbx_description
1 polymer ?
#
loop_
_entity_poly.entity_id
_entity_poly.type
_entity_poly.pdbx_seq_one_letter_code
_entity_poly.pdbx_strand_id
1 'polypeptide(L)'
;TYMYSGMADVAALTGDTAYIHAIDRIWDNIVSKKLYLTGGIGSRASNEGFGANYELPNATAYCETCASIGNVYVNHRLFLFHGDGKYYDVLERSLYNGVLAGISLKGDAFFYPNPLESAGGYERKPWFGCACCPSNLCRFLPSVPGYVYATRDDSLYVNLFMEGTSDLNIGKNK
;
A
#
# COMPACT_ATOMS: atom_id res chain seq x y z
N THR A 1 -6.49 -4.37 5.26
CA THR A 1 -6.44 -3.43 4.12
C THR A 1 -7.11 -3.99 2.87
N TYR A 2 -6.96 -5.27 2.53
CA TYR A 2 -7.63 -5.88 1.36
C TYR A 2 -9.16 -5.78 1.43
N MET A 3 -9.75 -6.07 2.60
CA MET A 3 -11.18 -5.87 2.83
C MET A 3 -11.60 -4.41 2.58
N TYR A 4 -10.80 -3.44 3.03
CA TYR A 4 -11.09 -2.02 2.81
C TYR A 4 -11.03 -1.63 1.34
N SER A 5 -10.12 -2.25 0.56
CA SER A 5 -10.11 -2.09 -0.90
C SER A 5 -11.40 -2.59 -1.53
N GLY A 6 -11.88 -3.78 -1.13
CA GLY A 6 -13.16 -4.30 -1.60
C GLY A 6 -14.36 -3.43 -1.20
N MET A 7 -14.35 -2.87 0.01
CA MET A 7 -15.39 -1.92 0.44
C MET A 7 -15.40 -0.65 -0.42
N ALA A 8 -14.21 -0.13 -0.82
CA ALA A 8 -14.11 1.01 -1.71
C ALA A 8 -14.66 0.69 -3.11
N ASP A 9 -14.36 -0.51 -3.65
CA ASP A 9 -14.89 -0.97 -4.93
C ASP A 9 -16.42 -1.11 -4.88
N VAL A 10 -16.97 -1.67 -3.80
CA VAL A 10 -18.44 -1.77 -3.60
C VAL A 10 -19.08 -0.39 -3.52
N ALA A 11 -18.49 0.54 -2.75
CA ALA A 11 -18.99 1.91 -2.67
C ALA A 11 -19.03 2.60 -4.05
N ALA A 12 -17.96 2.43 -4.84
CA ALA A 12 -17.87 3.01 -6.19
C ALA A 12 -18.92 2.42 -7.15
N LEU A 13 -19.21 1.12 -7.06
CA LEU A 13 -20.15 0.43 -7.95
C LEU A 13 -21.62 0.65 -7.56
N THR A 14 -21.92 0.74 -6.27
CA THR A 14 -23.28 0.78 -5.75
C THR A 14 -23.77 2.18 -5.38
N GLY A 15 -22.83 3.13 -5.17
CA GLY A 15 -23.13 4.45 -4.61
C GLY A 15 -23.47 4.42 -3.11
N ASP A 16 -23.25 3.28 -2.41
CA ASP A 16 -23.51 3.19 -0.97
C ASP A 16 -22.44 3.95 -0.17
N THR A 17 -22.84 5.13 0.32
CA THR A 17 -21.99 6.02 1.08
C THR A 17 -21.58 5.49 2.46
N ALA A 18 -22.28 4.50 3.00
CA ALA A 18 -21.93 3.92 4.30
C ALA A 18 -20.55 3.27 4.27
N TYR A 19 -20.20 2.60 3.16
CA TYR A 19 -18.89 1.98 3.00
C TYR A 19 -17.78 3.02 2.93
N ILE A 20 -17.96 4.09 2.13
CA ILE A 20 -16.90 5.10 1.99
C ILE A 20 -16.70 5.87 3.28
N HIS A 21 -17.77 6.25 3.99
CA HIS A 21 -17.67 6.91 5.29
C HIS A 21 -16.98 6.02 6.34
N ALA A 22 -17.20 4.71 6.30
CA ALA A 22 -16.49 3.78 7.19
C ALA A 22 -15.00 3.72 6.88
N ILE A 23 -14.65 3.61 5.58
CA ILE A 23 -13.25 3.52 5.14
C ILE A 23 -12.50 4.81 5.44
N ASP A 24 -13.10 5.98 5.21
CA ASP A 24 -12.49 7.27 5.50
C ASP A 24 -12.11 7.38 6.98
N ARG A 25 -12.99 7.00 7.89
CA ARG A 25 -12.70 6.98 9.33
C ARG A 25 -11.60 5.98 9.69
N ILE A 26 -11.59 4.80 9.05
CA ILE A 26 -10.55 3.79 9.25
C ILE A 26 -9.22 4.34 8.73
N TRP A 27 -9.20 4.94 7.55
CA TRP A 27 -8.02 5.53 6.94
C TRP A 27 -7.42 6.63 7.82
N ASP A 28 -8.25 7.56 8.29
CA ASP A 28 -7.82 8.63 9.20
C ASP A 28 -7.18 8.05 10.49
N ASN A 29 -7.75 6.99 11.06
CA ASN A 29 -7.18 6.34 12.25
C ASN A 29 -5.85 5.64 11.92
N ILE A 30 -5.76 4.96 10.79
CA ILE A 30 -4.52 4.29 10.37
C ILE A 30 -3.42 5.31 10.16
N VAL A 31 -3.66 6.32 9.35
CA VAL A 31 -2.62 7.29 8.95
C VAL A 31 -2.18 8.17 10.12
N SER A 32 -3.10 8.57 10.97
CA SER A 32 -2.77 9.46 12.10
C SER A 32 -2.18 8.75 13.31
N LYS A 33 -2.39 7.42 13.48
CA LYS A 33 -2.09 6.75 14.74
C LYS A 33 -1.45 5.37 14.62
N LYS A 34 -1.38 4.78 13.43
CA LYS A 34 -0.96 3.38 13.22
C LYS A 34 -0.03 3.18 12.04
N LEU A 35 0.29 4.24 11.31
CA LEU A 35 1.21 4.22 10.18
C LEU A 35 2.63 4.41 10.70
N TYR A 36 3.53 3.52 10.32
CA TYR A 36 4.96 3.67 10.58
C TYR A 36 5.60 4.69 9.63
N LEU A 37 6.76 5.20 10.02
CA LEU A 37 7.54 6.16 9.23
C LEU A 37 7.78 5.68 7.79
N THR A 38 7.99 4.39 7.61
CA THR A 38 8.20 3.74 6.31
C THR A 38 6.91 3.57 5.48
N GLY A 39 5.75 3.93 6.00
CA GLY A 39 4.47 3.59 5.38
C GLY A 39 4.01 2.16 5.63
N GLY A 40 4.79 1.39 6.41
CA GLY A 40 4.38 0.06 6.89
C GLY A 40 3.25 0.16 7.89
N ILE A 41 2.47 -0.89 8.02
CA ILE A 41 1.33 -1.01 8.91
C ILE A 41 1.28 -2.39 9.57
N GLY A 42 0.66 -2.44 10.75
CA GLY A 42 0.58 -3.66 11.56
C GLY A 42 1.74 -3.78 12.52
N SER A 43 1.48 -3.57 13.82
CA SER A 43 2.51 -3.62 14.87
C SER A 43 2.68 -4.99 15.50
N ARG A 44 1.67 -5.86 15.37
CA ARG A 44 1.60 -7.14 16.09
C ARG A 44 1.71 -8.35 15.17
N ALA A 45 2.71 -9.19 15.41
CA ALA A 45 2.88 -10.46 14.71
C ALA A 45 1.83 -11.52 15.14
N SER A 46 1.36 -11.49 16.40
CA SER A 46 0.48 -12.52 16.96
C SER A 46 -0.88 -12.65 16.28
N ASN A 47 -1.37 -11.56 15.67
CA ASN A 47 -2.64 -11.52 14.94
C ASN A 47 -2.50 -10.89 13.56
N GLU A 48 -1.27 -10.70 13.09
CA GLU A 48 -0.94 -10.05 11.81
C GLU A 48 -1.69 -8.71 11.62
N GLY A 49 -1.75 -7.91 12.70
CA GLY A 49 -2.70 -6.81 12.75
C GLY A 49 -2.21 -5.55 13.43
N PHE A 50 -3.16 -4.65 13.57
CA PHE A 50 -2.95 -3.40 14.28
C PHE A 50 -2.95 -3.61 15.79
N GLY A 51 -2.08 -2.89 16.48
CA GLY A 51 -2.13 -2.68 17.91
C GLY A 51 -3.04 -1.51 18.33
N ALA A 52 -2.90 -1.05 19.55
CA ALA A 52 -3.56 0.16 20.04
C ALA A 52 -3.08 1.40 19.27
N ASN A 53 -3.76 2.54 19.44
CA ASN A 53 -3.30 3.80 18.87
C ASN A 53 -1.90 4.15 19.40
N TYR A 54 -1.00 4.54 18.48
CA TYR A 54 0.41 4.87 18.77
C TYR A 54 1.24 3.69 19.30
N GLU A 55 0.76 2.47 19.20
CA GLU A 55 1.56 1.27 19.44
C GLU A 55 2.39 0.97 18.19
N LEU A 56 3.56 1.59 18.13
CA LEU A 56 4.47 1.55 16.96
C LEU A 56 5.91 1.20 17.40
N PRO A 57 6.14 0.02 18.01
CA PRO A 57 7.47 -0.41 18.39
C PRO A 57 8.34 -0.65 17.15
N ASN A 58 9.62 -0.24 17.17
CA ASN A 58 10.53 -0.40 16.04
C ASN A 58 11.06 -1.83 15.91
N ALA A 59 11.61 -2.38 16.99
CA ALA A 59 12.26 -3.69 16.96
C ALA A 59 11.30 -4.86 16.73
N THR A 60 10.04 -4.72 17.18
CA THR A 60 9.01 -5.77 17.08
C THR A 60 7.91 -5.43 16.08
N ALA A 61 8.10 -4.38 15.27
CA ALA A 61 7.16 -4.03 14.23
C ALA A 61 6.95 -5.21 13.28
N TYR A 62 5.70 -5.62 13.09
CA TYR A 62 5.42 -6.68 12.12
C TYR A 62 5.52 -6.15 10.71
N CYS A 63 4.85 -5.06 10.39
CA CYS A 63 4.93 -4.36 9.10
C CYS A 63 5.03 -5.33 7.91
N GLU A 64 4.07 -6.26 7.83
CA GLU A 64 4.07 -7.32 6.82
C GLU A 64 4.13 -6.73 5.40
N THR A 65 4.94 -7.33 4.53
CA THR A 65 5.03 -6.93 3.12
C THR A 65 3.65 -6.98 2.43
N CYS A 66 2.83 -8.00 2.70
CA CYS A 66 1.46 -8.05 2.18
C CYS A 66 0.58 -6.91 2.70
N ALA A 67 0.74 -6.51 3.96
CA ALA A 67 -0.02 -5.40 4.52
C ALA A 67 0.35 -4.07 3.84
N SER A 68 1.62 -3.87 3.53
CA SER A 68 2.09 -2.71 2.77
C SER A 68 1.51 -2.68 1.35
N ILE A 69 1.46 -3.83 0.65
CA ILE A 69 0.80 -3.95 -0.66
C ILE A 69 -0.69 -3.61 -0.53
N GLY A 70 -1.37 -4.18 0.46
CA GLY A 70 -2.78 -3.88 0.72
C GLY A 70 -3.01 -2.40 1.06
N ASN A 71 -2.03 -1.73 1.69
CA ASN A 71 -2.10 -0.29 1.94
C ASN A 71 -2.00 0.52 0.63
N VAL A 72 -1.15 0.11 -0.30
CA VAL A 72 -1.10 0.70 -1.65
C VAL A 72 -2.45 0.56 -2.35
N TYR A 73 -3.05 -0.63 -2.34
CA TYR A 73 -4.33 -0.88 -2.98
C TYR A 73 -5.47 0.00 -2.46
N VAL A 74 -5.59 0.15 -1.15
CA VAL A 74 -6.66 0.98 -0.57
C VAL A 74 -6.44 2.47 -0.84
N ASN A 75 -5.20 2.94 -0.74
CA ASN A 75 -4.88 4.35 -1.01
C ASN A 75 -5.12 4.72 -2.47
N HIS A 76 -4.78 3.85 -3.42
CA HIS A 76 -5.10 4.05 -4.83
C HIS A 76 -6.61 4.19 -5.06
N ARG A 77 -7.43 3.31 -4.48
CA ARG A 77 -8.90 3.37 -4.61
C ARG A 77 -9.50 4.62 -3.99
N LEU A 78 -9.01 5.01 -2.82
CA LEU A 78 -9.45 6.25 -2.18
C LEU A 78 -9.07 7.48 -3.00
N PHE A 79 -7.90 7.48 -3.63
CA PHE A 79 -7.53 8.52 -4.57
C PHE A 79 -8.48 8.57 -5.78
N LEU A 80 -8.78 7.42 -6.40
CA LEU A 80 -9.71 7.37 -7.53
C LEU A 80 -11.12 7.85 -7.14
N PHE A 81 -11.51 7.64 -5.88
CA PHE A 81 -12.82 8.06 -5.36
C PHE A 81 -12.85 9.57 -5.04
N HIS A 82 -11.83 10.08 -4.35
CA HIS A 82 -11.80 11.45 -3.80
C HIS A 82 -11.01 12.44 -4.65
N GLY A 83 -10.01 12.00 -5.41
CA GLY A 83 -9.12 12.86 -6.19
C GLY A 83 -8.11 13.65 -5.35
N ASP A 84 -7.88 13.27 -4.08
CA ASP A 84 -7.01 13.99 -3.13
C ASP A 84 -5.62 13.35 -3.07
N GLY A 85 -4.58 14.16 -3.28
CA GLY A 85 -3.17 13.75 -3.30
C GLY A 85 -2.67 13.12 -2.00
N LYS A 86 -3.32 13.41 -0.84
CA LYS A 86 -2.94 12.81 0.45
C LYS A 86 -2.90 11.28 0.44
N TYR A 87 -3.73 10.65 -0.39
CA TYR A 87 -3.73 9.20 -0.55
C TYR A 87 -2.50 8.72 -1.29
N TYR A 88 -2.02 9.50 -2.27
CA TYR A 88 -0.77 9.16 -2.96
C TYR A 88 0.47 9.41 -2.11
N ASP A 89 0.47 10.38 -1.21
CA ASP A 89 1.56 10.57 -0.24
C ASP A 89 1.77 9.29 0.60
N VAL A 90 0.67 8.68 1.05
CA VAL A 90 0.72 7.43 1.81
C VAL A 90 1.07 6.25 0.89
N LEU A 91 0.49 6.18 -0.32
CA LEU A 91 0.75 5.15 -1.29
C LEU A 91 2.22 5.10 -1.68
N GLU A 92 2.78 6.23 -2.08
CA GLU A 92 4.18 6.34 -2.52
C GLU A 92 5.14 5.94 -1.42
N ARG A 93 4.92 6.44 -0.19
CA ARG A 93 5.70 6.06 0.99
C ARG A 93 5.64 4.56 1.24
N SER A 94 4.44 3.97 1.21
CA SER A 94 4.25 2.53 1.41
C SER A 94 4.92 1.71 0.30
N LEU A 95 4.81 2.15 -0.96
CA LEU A 95 5.41 1.50 -2.10
C LEU A 95 6.94 1.46 -1.99
N TYR A 96 7.58 2.62 -1.86
CA TYR A 96 9.03 2.70 -1.92
C TYR A 96 9.72 2.16 -0.65
N ASN A 97 9.12 2.29 0.51
CA ASN A 97 9.76 1.90 1.77
C ASN A 97 9.14 0.66 2.43
N GLY A 98 7.83 0.42 2.25
CA GLY A 98 7.15 -0.73 2.85
C GLY A 98 7.16 -1.96 1.94
N VAL A 99 6.86 -1.77 0.65
CA VAL A 99 6.75 -2.88 -0.31
C VAL A 99 8.10 -3.26 -0.88
N LEU A 100 8.88 -2.29 -1.41
CA LEU A 100 10.17 -2.60 -2.04
C LEU A 100 11.22 -3.08 -1.05
N ALA A 101 11.11 -2.73 0.24
CA ALA A 101 11.94 -3.36 1.29
C ALA A 101 11.69 -4.87 1.37
N GLY A 102 10.51 -5.34 1.00
CA GLY A 102 10.12 -6.76 1.02
C GLY A 102 10.82 -7.66 0.01
N ILE A 103 11.56 -7.10 -0.96
CA ILE A 103 12.25 -7.88 -2.00
C ILE A 103 13.72 -7.49 -2.10
N SER A 104 14.60 -8.45 -2.38
CA SER A 104 16.01 -8.19 -2.65
C SER A 104 16.20 -7.51 -4.02
N LEU A 105 17.32 -6.82 -4.21
CA LEU A 105 17.68 -6.23 -5.52
C LEU A 105 17.80 -7.28 -6.64
N LYS A 106 18.12 -8.52 -6.30
CA LYS A 106 18.16 -9.64 -7.26
C LYS A 106 16.79 -10.26 -7.52
N GLY A 107 15.77 -9.92 -6.73
CA GLY A 107 14.42 -10.47 -6.85
C GLY A 107 14.27 -11.91 -6.33
N ASP A 108 15.25 -12.44 -5.61
CA ASP A 108 15.35 -13.85 -5.22
C ASP A 108 15.21 -14.12 -3.71
N ALA A 109 15.05 -13.06 -2.91
CA ALA A 109 14.86 -13.15 -1.47
C ALA A 109 13.92 -12.07 -0.95
N PHE A 110 13.19 -12.41 0.12
CA PHE A 110 12.04 -11.65 0.57
C PHE A 110 12.03 -11.45 2.09
N PHE A 111 11.45 -10.33 2.54
CA PHE A 111 10.98 -10.19 3.90
C PHE A 111 9.49 -10.52 4.01
N TYR A 112 9.12 -11.17 5.10
CA TYR A 112 7.74 -11.31 5.53
C TYR A 112 7.40 -10.15 6.48
N PRO A 113 7.89 -10.08 7.76
CA PRO A 113 7.85 -8.86 8.55
C PRO A 113 8.99 -7.91 8.15
N ASN A 114 8.78 -6.62 8.39
CA ASN A 114 9.77 -5.56 8.14
C ASN A 114 9.95 -4.70 9.40
N PRO A 115 10.67 -5.18 10.43
CA PRO A 115 10.97 -4.37 11.60
C PRO A 115 11.80 -3.14 11.21
N LEU A 116 11.61 -2.03 11.94
CA LEU A 116 12.32 -0.79 11.68
C LEU A 116 13.68 -0.71 12.39
N GLU A 117 13.93 -1.66 13.29
CA GLU A 117 15.16 -1.76 14.05
C GLU A 117 15.65 -3.20 14.04
N SER A 118 16.96 -3.41 13.90
CA SER A 118 17.59 -4.71 13.95
C SER A 118 18.90 -4.64 14.69
N ALA A 119 19.15 -5.61 15.56
CA ALA A 119 20.45 -5.82 16.21
C ALA A 119 21.44 -6.60 15.32
N GLY A 120 21.10 -6.84 14.07
CA GLY A 120 21.87 -7.65 13.12
C GLY A 120 21.29 -9.05 12.93
N GLY A 121 21.71 -9.72 11.85
CA GLY A 121 21.28 -11.11 11.53
C GLY A 121 19.84 -11.23 11.02
N TYR A 122 19.14 -10.13 10.78
CA TYR A 122 17.82 -10.17 10.16
C TYR A 122 17.95 -10.02 8.65
N GLU A 123 17.71 -11.12 7.93
CA GLU A 123 17.98 -11.24 6.50
C GLU A 123 16.75 -11.69 5.73
N ARG A 124 16.68 -11.30 4.45
CA ARG A 124 15.67 -11.80 3.52
C ARG A 124 15.87 -13.30 3.28
N LYS A 125 14.76 -14.04 3.17
CA LYS A 125 14.76 -15.48 2.93
C LYS A 125 14.32 -15.78 1.51
N PRO A 126 14.89 -16.82 0.86
CA PRO A 126 14.47 -17.21 -0.50
C PRO A 126 13.00 -17.59 -0.58
N TRP A 127 12.43 -18.15 0.50
CA TRP A 127 11.04 -18.60 0.53
C TRP A 127 10.52 -18.74 1.97
N PHE A 128 9.20 -18.91 2.10
CA PHE A 128 8.51 -19.13 3.37
C PHE A 128 7.54 -20.31 3.27
N GLY A 129 7.26 -20.98 4.38
CA GLY A 129 6.25 -22.05 4.45
C GLY A 129 4.84 -21.55 4.07
N CYS A 130 4.49 -20.32 4.51
CA CYS A 130 3.38 -19.56 3.98
C CYS A 130 3.95 -18.47 3.05
N ALA A 131 3.89 -18.69 1.74
CA ALA A 131 4.54 -17.84 0.75
C ALA A 131 3.67 -16.67 0.28
N CYS A 132 2.85 -16.07 1.15
CA CYS A 132 1.94 -14.99 0.76
C CYS A 132 2.70 -13.74 0.28
N CYS A 133 3.76 -13.32 0.96
CA CYS A 133 4.51 -12.12 0.59
C CYS A 133 5.24 -12.23 -0.75
N PRO A 134 6.02 -13.30 -1.04
CA PRO A 134 6.64 -13.46 -2.35
C PRO A 134 5.63 -13.50 -3.50
N SER A 135 4.58 -14.29 -3.37
CA SER A 135 3.54 -14.41 -4.42
C SER A 135 2.76 -13.10 -4.61
N ASN A 136 2.53 -12.36 -3.53
CA ASN A 136 1.85 -11.08 -3.59
C ASN A 136 2.72 -10.01 -4.27
N LEU A 137 4.03 -9.98 -4.01
CA LEU A 137 4.99 -9.13 -4.72
C LEU A 137 4.99 -9.42 -6.22
N CYS A 138 5.08 -10.71 -6.62
CA CYS A 138 5.03 -11.11 -8.02
C CYS A 138 3.74 -10.66 -8.73
N ARG A 139 2.62 -10.65 -8.03
CA ARG A 139 1.34 -10.18 -8.55
C ARG A 139 1.26 -8.66 -8.59
N PHE A 140 1.79 -7.99 -7.56
CA PHE A 140 1.64 -6.55 -7.37
C PHE A 140 2.57 -5.74 -8.28
N LEU A 141 3.86 -6.08 -8.34
CA LEU A 141 4.87 -5.27 -9.06
C LEU A 141 4.52 -5.03 -10.53
N PRO A 142 4.01 -6.01 -11.30
CA PRO A 142 3.57 -5.76 -12.68
C PRO A 142 2.37 -4.79 -12.80
N SER A 143 1.64 -4.53 -11.72
CA SER A 143 0.52 -3.58 -11.72
C SER A 143 0.93 -2.13 -11.45
N VAL A 144 2.17 -1.90 -10.96
CA VAL A 144 2.67 -0.57 -10.58
C VAL A 144 2.57 0.47 -11.71
N PRO A 145 2.83 0.14 -13.00
CA PRO A 145 2.63 1.12 -14.07
C PRO A 145 1.23 1.72 -14.12
N GLY A 146 0.20 0.98 -13.69
CA GLY A 146 -1.19 1.48 -13.60
C GLY A 146 -1.43 2.53 -12.50
N TYR A 147 -0.46 2.78 -11.63
CA TYR A 147 -0.55 3.82 -10.57
C TYR A 147 0.15 5.13 -10.93
N VAL A 148 0.91 5.15 -12.05
CA VAL A 148 1.73 6.32 -12.41
C VAL A 148 0.87 7.50 -12.82
N TYR A 149 -0.18 7.24 -13.59
CA TYR A 149 -1.07 8.26 -14.11
C TYR A 149 -2.52 7.96 -13.76
N ALA A 150 -3.31 9.03 -13.64
CA ALA A 150 -4.76 8.95 -13.63
C ALA A 150 -5.34 10.10 -14.46
N THR A 151 -6.53 9.91 -15.01
CA THR A 151 -7.21 10.94 -15.79
C THR A 151 -8.61 11.17 -15.24
N ARG A 152 -9.07 12.41 -15.27
CA ARG A 152 -10.43 12.77 -14.97
C ARG A 152 -10.83 13.95 -15.84
N ASP A 153 -11.86 13.76 -16.66
CA ASP A 153 -12.28 14.73 -17.66
C ASP A 153 -11.10 15.17 -18.56
N ASP A 154 -10.75 16.44 -18.55
CA ASP A 154 -9.62 16.99 -19.30
C ASP A 154 -8.33 17.14 -18.46
N SER A 155 -8.30 16.52 -17.28
CA SER A 155 -7.19 16.62 -16.35
C SER A 155 -6.35 15.34 -16.33
N LEU A 156 -5.03 15.50 -16.24
CA LEU A 156 -4.05 14.43 -16.02
C LEU A 156 -3.44 14.59 -14.63
N TYR A 157 -3.46 13.52 -13.86
CA TYR A 157 -2.73 13.38 -12.62
C TYR A 157 -1.45 12.60 -12.88
N VAL A 158 -0.31 13.19 -12.57
CA VAL A 158 1.00 12.52 -12.56
C VAL A 158 1.28 12.16 -11.11
N ASN A 159 1.04 10.90 -10.75
CA ASN A 159 0.99 10.47 -9.36
C ASN A 159 2.32 9.90 -8.85
N LEU A 160 3.07 9.20 -9.72
CA LEU A 160 4.39 8.67 -9.40
C LEU A 160 5.40 9.15 -10.44
N PHE A 161 6.52 9.70 -9.98
CA PHE A 161 7.59 10.18 -10.86
C PHE A 161 8.56 9.04 -11.17
N MET A 162 8.13 8.17 -12.09
CA MET A 162 8.92 7.04 -12.57
C MET A 162 9.31 7.27 -14.02
N GLU A 163 10.52 6.85 -14.39
CA GLU A 163 10.94 6.85 -15.79
C GLU A 163 10.04 5.95 -16.63
N GLY A 164 9.53 6.47 -17.74
CA GLY A 164 8.65 5.71 -18.62
C GLY A 164 8.02 6.56 -19.72
N THR A 165 7.34 5.89 -20.62
CA THR A 165 6.50 6.50 -21.66
C THR A 165 5.12 5.87 -21.62
N SER A 166 4.09 6.67 -21.87
CA SER A 166 2.70 6.19 -21.87
C SER A 166 1.87 6.96 -22.88
N ASP A 167 1.00 6.26 -23.60
CA ASP A 167 -0.03 6.86 -24.45
C ASP A 167 -1.30 7.04 -23.62
N LEU A 168 -1.72 8.28 -23.42
CA LEU A 168 -2.86 8.62 -22.57
C LEU A 168 -3.96 9.28 -23.40
N ASN A 169 -5.22 8.86 -23.16
CA ASN A 169 -6.38 9.54 -23.70
C ASN A 169 -6.91 10.54 -22.65
N ILE A 170 -6.90 11.83 -22.97
CA ILE A 170 -7.35 12.90 -22.06
C ILE A 170 -8.52 13.63 -22.71
N GLY A 171 -9.69 13.57 -22.09
CA GLY A 171 -10.90 14.18 -22.62
C GLY A 171 -11.26 13.64 -24.01
N LYS A 172 -11.52 14.59 -24.95
CA LYS A 172 -11.81 14.26 -26.36
C LYS A 172 -10.55 14.26 -27.25
N ASN A 173 -9.40 14.60 -26.70
CA ASN A 173 -8.12 14.68 -27.40
C ASN A 173 -7.32 13.39 -27.15
N LYS A 174 -6.74 12.87 -28.22
CA LYS A 174 -5.73 11.82 -28.14
C LYS A 174 -4.36 12.43 -28.04
#